data_8dc72772e575548e64633359aa61730c
#
_entry.id   8dc72772e575548e64633359aa61730c
#
_cell.length_a   1.000
_cell.length_b   1.000
_cell.length_c   1.000
_cell.angle_alpha   90.00
_cell.angle_beta   90.00
_cell.angle_gamma   90.00
#
_symmetry.space_group_name_H-M   'P 1'
#
loop_
_entity.id
_entity.type
_entity.pdbx_description
1 polymer ?
#
loop_
_entity_poly.entity_id
_entity_poly.type
_entity_poly.pdbx_seq_one_letter_code
_entity_poly.pdbx_strand_id
1 'polypeptide(L)'
;MSREHDYTHPVFAQVYRLIAAAGERGGFGRLRASVLADASGRLLILGLGPGHDLTHLPAAVTSVVAVEPDPSMRALAHGRITACPVPVTLLSADAHALPLSDSSVDAVLCACVLCSVAQPDRALAELRRVLVPGGRLLLLEHVAAPPGHWVGRLQHVLQPFWGRAAGGCSVRRDTASAVVAAGFDVTAVRTTMVWPNLPPVAPTILGTAVRL
;
A
#
# COMPACT_ATOMS: atom_id res chain seq x y z
N MET A 1 -2.52 20.29 19.73
CA MET A 1 -2.09 18.99 20.25
C MET A 1 -2.80 17.92 19.41
N SER A 2 -2.13 17.41 18.36
CA SER A 2 -2.62 16.30 17.55
C SER A 2 -2.61 15.04 18.43
N ARG A 3 -3.74 14.35 18.54
CA ARG A 3 -3.78 13.02 19.17
C ARG A 3 -2.80 12.14 18.39
N GLU A 4 -1.72 11.72 19.02
CA GLU A 4 -0.88 10.64 18.55
C GLU A 4 -1.81 9.45 18.32
N HIS A 5 -1.99 9.04 17.07
CA HIS A 5 -2.70 7.81 16.77
C HIS A 5 -1.85 6.67 17.32
N ASP A 6 -2.37 5.95 18.31
CA ASP A 6 -1.71 4.74 18.80
C ASP A 6 -1.80 3.66 17.71
N TYR A 7 -0.73 3.53 16.94
CA TYR A 7 -0.61 2.51 15.87
C TYR A 7 -0.14 1.15 16.41
N THR A 8 -0.11 0.94 17.72
CA THR A 8 0.42 -0.29 18.30
C THR A 8 -0.63 -1.40 18.31
N HIS A 9 -0.56 -2.31 17.35
CA HIS A 9 -1.50 -3.44 17.21
C HIS A 9 -0.80 -4.80 17.16
N PRO A 10 -0.17 -5.28 18.27
CA PRO A 10 0.68 -6.48 18.23
C PRO A 10 -0.07 -7.75 17.86
N VAL A 11 -1.31 -7.92 18.30
CA VAL A 11 -2.15 -9.09 17.95
C VAL A 11 -2.47 -9.06 16.45
N PHE A 12 -2.90 -7.92 15.94
CA PHE A 12 -3.17 -7.75 14.51
C PHE A 12 -1.91 -8.03 13.68
N ALA A 13 -0.76 -7.51 14.09
CA ALA A 13 0.50 -7.72 13.39
C ALA A 13 0.85 -9.21 13.23
N GLN A 14 0.66 -10.03 14.28
CA GLN A 14 0.93 -11.47 14.22
C GLN A 14 -0.07 -12.21 13.31
N VAL A 15 -1.36 -11.90 13.41
CA VAL A 15 -2.39 -12.47 12.53
C VAL A 15 -2.14 -12.07 11.08
N TYR A 16 -1.88 -10.79 10.83
CA TYR A 16 -1.59 -10.26 9.49
C TYR A 16 -0.34 -10.90 8.89
N ARG A 17 0.72 -11.13 9.67
CA ARG A 17 1.93 -11.84 9.23
C ARG A 17 1.61 -13.19 8.62
N LEU A 18 0.71 -13.97 9.24
CA LEU A 18 0.32 -15.28 8.75
C LEU A 18 -0.51 -15.20 7.47
N ILE A 19 -1.48 -14.27 7.45
CA ILE A 19 -2.33 -14.02 6.27
C ILE A 19 -1.49 -13.54 5.09
N ALA A 20 -0.60 -12.57 5.32
CA ALA A 20 0.29 -12.04 4.29
C ALA A 20 1.23 -13.12 3.74
N ALA A 21 1.83 -13.94 4.61
CA ALA A 21 2.70 -15.04 4.17
C ALA A 21 1.94 -16.12 3.37
N ALA A 22 0.69 -16.40 3.70
CA ALA A 22 -0.16 -17.29 2.91
C ALA A 22 -0.52 -16.66 1.56
N GLY A 23 -0.87 -15.38 1.53
CA GLY A 23 -1.15 -14.61 0.32
C GLY A 23 0.03 -14.58 -0.65
N GLU A 24 1.25 -14.34 -0.15
CA GLU A 24 2.48 -14.38 -0.94
C GLU A 24 2.65 -15.70 -1.69
N ARG A 25 2.44 -16.84 -1.00
CA ARG A 25 2.49 -18.18 -1.60
C ARG A 25 1.32 -18.43 -2.56
N GLY A 26 0.14 -17.88 -2.25
CA GLY A 26 -1.10 -18.02 -3.03
C GLY A 26 -1.15 -17.20 -4.34
N GLY A 27 -0.10 -16.43 -4.67
CA GLY A 27 0.00 -15.68 -5.92
C GLY A 27 -0.01 -14.16 -5.76
N PHE A 28 -0.29 -13.62 -4.56
CA PHE A 28 -0.22 -12.18 -4.30
C PHE A 28 1.21 -11.65 -4.49
N GLY A 29 2.23 -12.46 -4.17
CA GLY A 29 3.64 -12.14 -4.43
C GLY A 29 3.93 -11.92 -5.92
N ARG A 30 3.29 -12.68 -6.85
CA ARG A 30 3.42 -12.44 -8.29
C ARG A 30 2.81 -11.12 -8.73
N LEU A 31 1.66 -10.73 -8.16
CA LEU A 31 1.04 -9.43 -8.43
C LEU A 31 1.93 -8.30 -7.91
N ARG A 32 2.48 -8.46 -6.72
CA ARG A 32 3.42 -7.52 -6.11
C ARG A 32 4.66 -7.33 -6.99
N ALA A 33 5.27 -8.43 -7.44
CA ALA A 33 6.41 -8.39 -8.36
C ALA A 33 6.05 -7.72 -9.69
N SER A 34 4.86 -7.98 -10.24
CA SER A 34 4.42 -7.36 -11.50
C SER A 34 4.22 -5.86 -11.39
N VAL A 35 3.71 -5.37 -10.25
CA VAL A 35 3.54 -3.93 -10.00
C VAL A 35 4.89 -3.27 -9.72
N LEU A 36 5.77 -3.92 -8.95
CA LEU A 36 7.12 -3.42 -8.67
C LEU A 36 8.04 -3.42 -9.89
N ALA A 37 7.74 -4.19 -10.95
CA ALA A 37 8.56 -4.20 -12.16
C ALA A 37 8.75 -2.81 -12.79
N ASP A 38 7.81 -1.89 -12.56
CA ASP A 38 7.88 -0.50 -13.02
C ASP A 38 8.66 0.44 -12.07
N ALA A 39 9.14 -0.07 -10.92
CA ALA A 39 9.90 0.74 -9.98
C ALA A 39 11.33 0.96 -10.45
N SER A 40 11.86 2.15 -10.21
CA SER A 40 13.27 2.50 -10.49
C SER A 40 13.73 3.62 -9.57
N GLY A 41 15.05 3.79 -9.45
CA GLY A 41 15.65 4.86 -8.66
C GLY A 41 15.38 4.72 -7.17
N ARG A 42 15.07 5.83 -6.51
CA ARG A 42 14.73 5.88 -5.08
C ARG A 42 13.24 5.58 -4.90
N LEU A 43 12.94 4.42 -4.30
CA LEU A 43 11.57 3.95 -4.06
C LEU A 43 11.10 4.31 -2.64
N LEU A 44 9.93 4.93 -2.51
CA LEU A 44 9.18 5.01 -1.25
C LEU A 44 8.21 3.84 -1.16
N ILE A 45 8.26 3.06 -0.08
CA ILE A 45 7.23 2.07 0.27
C ILE A 45 6.39 2.64 1.40
N LEU A 46 5.13 2.95 1.12
CA LEU A 46 4.17 3.39 2.12
C LEU A 46 3.51 2.19 2.78
N GLY A 47 3.55 2.12 4.13
CA GLY A 47 2.98 1.00 4.88
C GLY A 47 3.75 -0.30 4.63
N LEU A 48 5.03 -0.36 5.04
CA LEU A 48 5.92 -1.50 4.80
C LEU A 48 5.34 -2.83 5.33
N GLY A 49 4.57 -2.78 6.43
CA GLY A 49 4.08 -3.97 7.09
C GLY A 49 5.20 -4.97 7.44
N PRO A 50 5.00 -6.27 7.20
CA PRO A 50 6.04 -7.28 7.41
C PRO A 50 7.23 -7.21 6.41
N GLY A 51 7.19 -6.33 5.40
CA GLY A 51 8.29 -6.10 4.46
C GLY A 51 8.34 -7.04 3.26
N HIS A 52 7.24 -7.67 2.86
CA HIS A 52 7.21 -8.57 1.70
C HIS A 52 7.64 -7.88 0.39
N ASP A 53 7.39 -6.57 0.25
CA ASP A 53 7.77 -5.79 -0.93
C ASP A 53 9.27 -5.84 -1.21
N LEU A 54 10.09 -5.86 -0.16
CA LEU A 54 11.56 -5.86 -0.26
C LEU A 54 12.13 -7.11 -0.95
N THR A 55 11.35 -8.20 -1.02
CA THR A 55 11.78 -9.44 -1.69
C THR A 55 11.49 -9.46 -3.20
N HIS A 56 10.82 -8.43 -3.71
CA HIS A 56 10.38 -8.31 -5.10
C HIS A 56 10.94 -7.08 -5.82
N LEU A 57 11.95 -6.42 -5.24
CA LEU A 57 12.54 -5.22 -5.83
C LEU A 57 13.23 -5.53 -7.15
N PRO A 58 12.96 -4.79 -8.23
CA PRO A 58 13.70 -4.91 -9.48
C PRO A 58 15.10 -4.29 -9.33
N ALA A 59 16.04 -4.72 -10.19
CA ALA A 59 17.41 -4.24 -10.18
C ALA A 59 17.54 -2.72 -10.45
N ALA A 60 16.52 -2.10 -11.03
CA ALA A 60 16.48 -0.66 -11.30
C ALA A 60 16.25 0.20 -10.04
N VAL A 61 15.82 -0.39 -8.91
CA VAL A 61 15.71 0.31 -7.64
C VAL A 61 17.10 0.42 -7.01
N THR A 62 17.50 1.64 -6.65
CA THR A 62 18.84 1.93 -6.09
C THR A 62 18.82 2.11 -4.57
N SER A 63 17.69 2.53 -4.00
CA SER A 63 17.50 2.67 -2.55
C SER A 63 16.00 2.66 -2.21
N VAL A 64 15.69 2.31 -0.97
CA VAL A 64 14.32 2.30 -0.44
C VAL A 64 14.20 3.21 0.77
N VAL A 65 13.17 4.03 0.80
CA VAL A 65 12.64 4.63 2.01
C VAL A 65 11.34 3.89 2.34
N ALA A 66 11.25 3.28 3.50
CA ALA A 66 10.06 2.59 3.95
C ALA A 66 9.40 3.35 5.10
N VAL A 67 8.10 3.55 5.04
CA VAL A 67 7.31 4.20 6.11
C VAL A 67 6.39 3.17 6.72
N GLU A 68 6.47 3.02 8.05
CA GLU A 68 5.59 2.11 8.80
C GLU A 68 5.39 2.68 10.21
N PRO A 69 4.16 3.13 10.57
CA PRO A 69 3.89 3.70 11.89
C PRO A 69 3.83 2.64 13.00
N ASP A 70 3.38 1.39 12.72
CA ASP A 70 3.24 0.35 13.74
C ASP A 70 4.60 -0.26 14.13
N PRO A 71 5.04 -0.13 15.39
CA PRO A 71 6.31 -0.71 15.87
C PRO A 71 6.32 -2.24 15.77
N SER A 72 5.17 -2.91 15.90
CA SER A 72 5.08 -4.37 15.78
C SER A 72 5.33 -4.81 14.34
N MET A 73 4.81 -4.07 13.35
CA MET A 73 5.07 -4.31 11.94
C MET A 73 6.54 -4.06 11.58
N ARG A 74 7.12 -2.94 12.08
CA ARG A 74 8.55 -2.65 11.88
C ARG A 74 9.44 -3.78 12.41
N ALA A 75 9.13 -4.33 13.59
CA ALA A 75 9.85 -5.47 14.14
C ALA A 75 9.77 -6.72 13.24
N LEU A 76 8.60 -6.99 12.64
CA LEU A 76 8.42 -8.11 11.69
C LEU A 76 9.20 -7.92 10.38
N ALA A 77 9.40 -6.69 9.95
CA ALA A 77 10.12 -6.35 8.73
C ALA A 77 11.66 -6.47 8.87
N HIS A 78 12.19 -6.44 10.09
CA HIS A 78 13.64 -6.30 10.37
C HIS A 78 14.50 -7.29 9.58
N GLY A 79 14.15 -8.58 9.58
CA GLY A 79 14.92 -9.59 8.85
C GLY A 79 14.96 -9.37 7.33
N ARG A 80 13.86 -8.88 6.75
CA ARG A 80 13.81 -8.57 5.31
C ARG A 80 14.55 -7.29 4.97
N ILE A 81 14.54 -6.30 5.86
CA ILE A 81 15.33 -5.08 5.72
C ILE A 81 16.81 -5.42 5.70
N THR A 82 17.27 -6.25 6.66
CA THR A 82 18.69 -6.66 6.75
C THR A 82 19.14 -7.49 5.54
N ALA A 83 18.24 -8.29 4.97
CA ALA A 83 18.54 -9.12 3.80
C ALA A 83 18.34 -8.39 2.45
N CYS A 84 17.88 -7.13 2.47
CA CYS A 84 17.61 -6.38 1.25
C CYS A 84 18.92 -6.04 0.51
N PRO A 85 19.00 -6.24 -0.82
CA PRO A 85 20.23 -5.99 -1.58
C PRO A 85 20.55 -4.51 -1.78
N VAL A 86 19.58 -3.62 -1.51
CA VAL A 86 19.75 -2.16 -1.60
C VAL A 86 19.57 -1.50 -0.24
N PRO A 87 20.15 -0.32 0.00
CA PRO A 87 19.95 0.42 1.25
C PRO A 87 18.48 0.69 1.54
N VAL A 88 18.03 0.38 2.77
CA VAL A 88 16.67 0.63 3.24
C VAL A 88 16.72 1.56 4.44
N THR A 89 16.04 2.71 4.34
CA THR A 89 15.81 3.63 5.47
C THR A 89 14.39 3.43 5.96
N LEU A 90 14.21 2.92 7.18
CA LEU A 90 12.89 2.73 7.80
C LEU A 90 12.54 3.93 8.67
N LEU A 91 11.37 4.54 8.39
CA LEU A 91 10.85 5.71 9.10
C LEU A 91 9.56 5.34 9.85
N SER A 92 9.50 5.76 11.13
CA SER A 92 8.26 5.76 11.89
C SER A 92 7.52 7.08 11.61
N ALA A 93 6.67 7.07 10.59
CA ALA A 93 5.96 8.29 10.18
C ALA A 93 4.54 7.97 9.74
N ASP A 94 3.70 9.00 9.74
CA ASP A 94 2.33 8.96 9.25
C ASP A 94 2.30 9.30 7.74
N ALA A 95 1.45 8.61 7.00
CA ALA A 95 1.22 8.86 5.58
C ALA A 95 0.73 10.28 5.26
N HIS A 96 0.14 10.96 6.23
CA HIS A 96 -0.40 12.31 6.09
C HIS A 96 0.63 13.44 6.30
N ALA A 97 1.86 13.10 6.71
CA ALA A 97 2.96 14.04 6.94
C ALA A 97 4.30 13.30 6.79
N LEU A 98 4.74 13.10 5.56
CA LEU A 98 5.97 12.37 5.27
C LEU A 98 7.19 13.26 5.55
N PRO A 99 8.17 12.80 6.35
CA PRO A 99 9.39 13.54 6.63
C PRO A 99 10.39 13.43 5.47
N LEU A 100 9.92 13.76 4.27
CA LEU A 100 10.67 13.73 3.02
C LEU A 100 10.51 15.07 2.31
N SER A 101 11.55 15.50 1.61
CA SER A 101 11.52 16.71 0.78
C SER A 101 10.61 16.52 -0.43
N ASP A 102 10.15 17.63 -0.99
CA ASP A 102 9.42 17.65 -2.26
C ASP A 102 10.27 17.02 -3.36
N SER A 103 9.64 16.30 -4.27
CA SER A 103 10.29 15.70 -5.45
C SER A 103 11.59 14.96 -5.10
N SER A 104 11.56 14.13 -4.07
CA SER A 104 12.73 13.42 -3.53
C SER A 104 12.74 11.91 -3.78
N VAL A 105 11.69 11.36 -4.39
CA VAL A 105 11.59 9.94 -4.74
C VAL A 105 11.11 9.77 -6.18
N ASP A 106 11.63 8.73 -6.87
CA ASP A 106 11.31 8.44 -8.27
C ASP A 106 10.04 7.60 -8.41
N ALA A 107 9.78 6.75 -7.42
CA ALA A 107 8.60 5.90 -7.37
C ALA A 107 8.06 5.77 -5.95
N VAL A 108 6.76 5.51 -5.84
CA VAL A 108 6.07 5.17 -4.58
C VAL A 108 5.31 3.87 -4.78
N LEU A 109 5.41 2.93 -3.84
CA LEU A 109 4.56 1.75 -3.77
C LEU A 109 3.50 1.93 -2.67
N CYS A 110 2.24 1.71 -3.04
CA CYS A 110 1.12 1.51 -2.12
C CYS A 110 0.55 0.10 -2.33
N ALA A 111 0.79 -0.80 -1.37
CA ALA A 111 0.33 -2.18 -1.42
C ALA A 111 -0.55 -2.50 -0.20
N CYS A 112 -1.87 -2.44 -0.36
CA CYS A 112 -2.87 -2.64 0.70
C CYS A 112 -2.72 -1.66 1.88
N VAL A 113 -2.38 -0.41 1.60
CA VAL A 113 -2.21 0.66 2.59
C VAL A 113 -3.20 1.79 2.42
N LEU A 114 -3.43 2.28 1.19
CA LEU A 114 -4.41 3.35 0.95
C LEU A 114 -5.83 2.95 1.37
N CYS A 115 -6.17 1.67 1.34
CA CYS A 115 -7.43 1.17 1.86
C CYS A 115 -7.58 1.38 3.38
N SER A 116 -6.47 1.53 4.12
CA SER A 116 -6.45 1.60 5.59
C SER A 116 -6.16 3.00 6.15
N VAL A 117 -5.58 3.92 5.35
CA VAL A 117 -5.30 5.29 5.83
C VAL A 117 -6.58 6.05 6.15
N ALA A 118 -6.54 6.86 7.21
CA ALA A 118 -7.72 7.60 7.70
C ALA A 118 -8.19 8.69 6.72
N GLN A 119 -7.25 9.41 6.10
CA GLN A 119 -7.51 10.51 5.17
C GLN A 119 -6.73 10.28 3.87
N PRO A 120 -7.29 9.49 2.92
CA PRO A 120 -6.57 9.13 1.70
C PRO A 120 -6.18 10.33 0.84
N ASP A 121 -7.00 11.38 0.81
CA ASP A 121 -6.73 12.59 0.03
C ASP A 121 -5.47 13.31 0.52
N ARG A 122 -5.27 13.39 1.84
CA ARG A 122 -4.06 13.97 2.44
C ARG A 122 -2.84 13.08 2.18
N ALA A 123 -2.99 11.77 2.31
CA ALA A 123 -1.90 10.84 2.00
C ALA A 123 -1.50 10.96 0.52
N LEU A 124 -2.46 10.97 -0.40
CA LEU A 124 -2.19 11.14 -1.83
C LEU A 124 -1.54 12.49 -2.17
N ALA A 125 -1.93 13.58 -1.49
CA ALA A 125 -1.29 14.87 -1.64
C ALA A 125 0.19 14.82 -1.20
N GLU A 126 0.50 14.15 -0.08
CA GLU A 126 1.88 13.92 0.37
C GLU A 126 2.67 13.05 -0.62
N LEU A 127 2.07 11.96 -1.12
CA LEU A 127 2.71 11.12 -2.13
C LEU A 127 3.02 11.92 -3.40
N ARG A 128 2.07 12.76 -3.85
CA ARG A 128 2.30 13.64 -4.97
C ARG A 128 3.40 14.67 -4.69
N ARG A 129 3.47 15.22 -3.49
CA ARG A 129 4.52 16.18 -3.09
C ARG A 129 5.91 15.56 -3.16
N VAL A 130 6.10 14.36 -2.61
CA VAL A 130 7.42 13.72 -2.52
C VAL A 130 7.89 13.07 -3.81
N LEU A 131 6.99 12.64 -4.71
CA LEU A 131 7.33 12.12 -6.03
C LEU A 131 7.93 13.23 -6.91
N VAL A 132 8.90 12.90 -7.75
CA VAL A 132 9.36 13.78 -8.84
C VAL A 132 8.26 13.99 -9.88
N PRO A 133 8.24 15.09 -10.65
CA PRO A 133 7.37 15.21 -11.84
C PRO A 133 7.60 14.02 -12.79
N GLY A 134 6.53 13.40 -13.28
CA GLY A 134 6.60 12.16 -14.06
C GLY A 134 6.92 10.90 -13.23
N GLY A 135 7.09 11.03 -11.91
CA GLY A 135 7.31 9.90 -10.99
C GLY A 135 6.13 8.95 -10.93
N ARG A 136 6.40 7.71 -10.55
CA ARG A 136 5.44 6.59 -10.63
C ARG A 136 4.82 6.25 -9.27
N LEU A 137 3.50 6.20 -9.22
CA LEU A 137 2.74 5.66 -8.09
C LEU A 137 2.26 4.25 -8.46
N LEU A 138 2.88 3.26 -7.84
CA LEU A 138 2.62 1.84 -8.03
C LEU A 138 1.51 1.41 -7.08
N LEU A 139 0.43 0.85 -7.61
CA LEU A 139 -0.77 0.53 -6.87
C LEU A 139 -1.04 -0.98 -6.84
N LEU A 140 -1.34 -1.51 -5.67
CA LEU A 140 -1.87 -2.85 -5.44
C LEU A 140 -2.82 -2.77 -4.23
N GLU A 141 -4.07 -2.36 -4.45
CA GLU A 141 -4.98 -1.93 -3.37
C GLU A 141 -6.35 -2.61 -3.45
N HIS A 142 -6.89 -2.99 -2.30
CA HIS A 142 -8.28 -3.41 -2.21
C HIS A 142 -9.22 -2.23 -2.44
N VAL A 143 -10.29 -2.45 -3.20
CA VAL A 143 -11.25 -1.39 -3.57
C VAL A 143 -12.69 -1.88 -3.49
N ALA A 144 -13.62 -0.94 -3.67
CA ALA A 144 -15.02 -1.27 -3.87
C ALA A 144 -15.19 -2.18 -5.08
N ALA A 145 -16.09 -3.17 -4.97
CA ALA A 145 -16.46 -4.00 -6.10
C ALA A 145 -17.17 -3.17 -7.18
N PRO A 146 -17.06 -3.57 -8.47
CA PRO A 146 -17.77 -2.90 -9.55
C PRO A 146 -19.28 -2.81 -9.29
N PRO A 147 -19.97 -1.78 -9.80
CA PRO A 147 -21.41 -1.64 -9.66
C PRO A 147 -22.15 -2.90 -10.10
N GLY A 148 -23.14 -3.30 -9.32
CA GLY A 148 -23.95 -4.50 -9.59
C GLY A 148 -23.33 -5.83 -9.20
N HIS A 149 -22.05 -5.90 -8.89
CA HIS A 149 -21.40 -7.14 -8.48
C HIS A 149 -21.83 -7.55 -7.05
N TRP A 150 -22.14 -8.84 -6.83
CA TRP A 150 -22.63 -9.37 -5.54
C TRP A 150 -21.67 -9.09 -4.37
N VAL A 151 -20.36 -9.05 -4.62
CA VAL A 151 -19.34 -8.73 -3.63
C VAL A 151 -19.56 -7.33 -3.05
N GLY A 152 -20.08 -6.37 -3.82
CA GLY A 152 -20.37 -5.03 -3.34
C GLY A 152 -21.43 -5.01 -2.22
N ARG A 153 -22.45 -5.90 -2.31
CA ARG A 153 -23.44 -6.08 -1.23
C ARG A 153 -22.78 -6.67 0.02
N LEU A 154 -21.91 -7.66 -0.15
CA LEU A 154 -21.16 -8.27 0.93
C LEU A 154 -20.23 -7.23 1.61
N GLN A 155 -19.51 -6.44 0.83
CA GLN A 155 -18.68 -5.34 1.33
C GLN A 155 -19.52 -4.33 2.15
N HIS A 156 -20.72 -4.00 1.67
CA HIS A 156 -21.61 -3.08 2.40
C HIS A 156 -21.99 -3.60 3.79
N VAL A 157 -22.37 -4.88 3.87
CA VAL A 157 -22.79 -5.51 5.14
C VAL A 157 -21.60 -5.67 6.10
N LEU A 158 -20.43 -6.03 5.58
CA LEU A 158 -19.26 -6.33 6.41
C LEU A 158 -18.47 -5.08 6.84
N GLN A 159 -18.53 -3.98 6.10
CA GLN A 159 -17.71 -2.79 6.35
C GLN A 159 -17.72 -2.29 7.80
N PRO A 160 -18.86 -2.23 8.53
CA PRO A 160 -18.86 -1.73 9.91
C PRO A 160 -17.98 -2.52 10.88
N PHE A 161 -17.81 -3.82 10.62
CA PHE A 161 -17.03 -4.74 11.44
C PHE A 161 -15.62 -4.93 10.88
N TRP A 162 -15.50 -4.90 9.55
CA TRP A 162 -14.26 -5.18 8.83
C TRP A 162 -13.12 -4.23 9.22
N GLY A 163 -13.38 -2.94 9.25
CA GLY A 163 -12.36 -1.94 9.60
C GLY A 163 -11.73 -2.17 10.98
N ARG A 164 -12.55 -2.59 11.97
CA ARG A 164 -12.04 -2.90 13.31
C ARG A 164 -11.18 -4.17 13.34
N ALA A 165 -11.57 -5.19 12.56
CA ALA A 165 -10.86 -6.47 12.52
C ALA A 165 -9.62 -6.46 11.61
N ALA A 166 -9.61 -5.60 10.59
CA ALA A 166 -8.61 -5.57 9.53
C ALA A 166 -7.76 -4.28 9.52
N GLY A 167 -7.38 -3.77 10.70
CA GLY A 167 -6.43 -2.67 10.84
C GLY A 167 -6.84 -1.38 10.13
N GLY A 168 -8.13 -1.03 10.15
CA GLY A 168 -8.66 0.17 9.51
C GLY A 168 -9.04 0.02 8.03
N CYS A 169 -8.82 -1.16 7.43
CA CYS A 169 -9.11 -1.40 6.02
C CYS A 169 -10.57 -1.11 5.66
N SER A 170 -10.78 -0.25 4.67
CA SER A 170 -12.09 0.01 4.05
C SER A 170 -12.17 -0.70 2.71
N VAL A 171 -12.94 -1.80 2.68
CA VAL A 171 -13.16 -2.59 1.45
C VAL A 171 -14.07 -1.89 0.43
N ARG A 172 -14.61 -0.72 0.76
CA ARG A 172 -15.52 0.06 -0.10
C ARG A 172 -14.89 1.36 -0.61
N ARG A 173 -13.57 1.50 -0.51
CA ARG A 173 -12.89 2.72 -0.96
C ARG A 173 -12.80 2.75 -2.48
N ASP A 174 -13.12 3.90 -3.06
CA ASP A 174 -12.85 4.20 -4.47
C ASP A 174 -11.48 4.86 -4.59
N THR A 175 -10.45 4.04 -4.46
CA THR A 175 -9.06 4.52 -4.51
C THR A 175 -8.69 5.05 -5.89
N ALA A 176 -9.26 4.49 -6.97
CA ALA A 176 -8.96 4.93 -8.33
C ALA A 176 -9.40 6.39 -8.55
N SER A 177 -10.63 6.73 -8.17
CA SER A 177 -11.13 8.11 -8.27
C SER A 177 -10.33 9.08 -7.38
N ALA A 178 -9.93 8.65 -6.18
CA ALA A 178 -9.10 9.47 -5.31
C ALA A 178 -7.72 9.76 -5.90
N VAL A 179 -7.09 8.78 -6.56
CA VAL A 179 -5.79 8.93 -7.24
C VAL A 179 -5.91 9.92 -8.41
N VAL A 180 -6.98 9.83 -9.21
CA VAL A 180 -7.27 10.80 -10.29
C VAL A 180 -7.45 12.21 -9.72
N ALA A 181 -8.26 12.35 -8.68
CA ALA A 181 -8.51 13.64 -8.04
C ALA A 181 -7.24 14.27 -7.44
N ALA A 182 -6.27 13.45 -7.04
CA ALA A 182 -4.97 13.90 -6.56
C ALA A 182 -3.99 14.33 -7.68
N GLY A 183 -4.39 14.27 -8.95
CA GLY A 183 -3.59 14.74 -10.09
C GLY A 183 -2.60 13.69 -10.61
N PHE A 184 -2.99 12.42 -10.62
CA PHE A 184 -2.25 11.35 -11.26
C PHE A 184 -2.96 10.87 -12.54
N ASP A 185 -2.19 10.53 -13.56
CA ASP A 185 -2.68 9.77 -14.72
C ASP A 185 -2.77 8.28 -14.35
N VAL A 186 -3.94 7.67 -14.52
CA VAL A 186 -4.25 6.28 -14.17
C VAL A 186 -4.48 5.39 -15.39
N THR A 187 -4.05 5.80 -16.58
CA THR A 187 -4.32 5.02 -17.82
C THR A 187 -3.74 3.61 -17.78
N ALA A 188 -2.68 3.37 -17.00
CA ALA A 188 -2.08 2.05 -16.80
C ALA A 188 -2.56 1.34 -15.52
N VAL A 189 -3.62 1.83 -14.86
CA VAL A 189 -4.24 1.19 -13.69
C VAL A 189 -5.47 0.40 -14.10
N ARG A 190 -5.60 -0.83 -13.63
CA ARG A 190 -6.74 -1.72 -13.93
C ARG A 190 -7.38 -2.26 -12.67
N THR A 191 -8.68 -2.53 -12.74
CA THR A 191 -9.43 -3.24 -11.69
C THR A 191 -9.53 -4.72 -12.05
N THR A 192 -9.35 -5.59 -11.08
CA THR A 192 -9.47 -7.05 -11.25
C THR A 192 -10.03 -7.70 -9.98
N MET A 193 -10.44 -8.96 -10.11
CA MET A 193 -10.82 -9.82 -8.99
C MET A 193 -9.67 -10.78 -8.71
N VAL A 194 -9.03 -10.65 -7.54
CA VAL A 194 -7.89 -11.51 -7.16
C VAL A 194 -8.40 -12.70 -6.34
N TRP A 195 -8.38 -13.87 -6.94
CA TRP A 195 -8.73 -15.14 -6.30
C TRP A 195 -7.45 -15.95 -6.00
N PRO A 196 -7.40 -16.70 -4.87
CA PRO A 196 -8.48 -17.02 -3.92
C PRO A 196 -8.58 -16.11 -2.69
N ASN A 197 -8.39 -14.80 -2.81
CA ASN A 197 -8.62 -13.88 -1.70
C ASN A 197 -10.04 -14.02 -1.13
N LEU A 198 -10.23 -13.63 0.14
CA LEU A 198 -11.56 -13.50 0.72
C LEU A 198 -12.41 -12.55 -0.14
N PRO A 199 -13.69 -12.88 -0.41
CA PRO A 199 -14.52 -12.09 -1.31
C PRO A 199 -14.51 -10.57 -1.05
N PRO A 200 -14.56 -10.07 0.20
CA PRO A 200 -14.56 -8.62 0.46
C PRO A 200 -13.29 -7.88 -0.01
N VAL A 201 -12.17 -8.58 -0.08
CA VAL A 201 -10.86 -8.01 -0.52
C VAL A 201 -10.39 -8.55 -1.87
N ALA A 202 -11.25 -9.28 -2.58
CA ALA A 202 -10.95 -9.74 -3.94
C ALA A 202 -10.92 -8.62 -4.97
N PRO A 203 -11.84 -7.60 -4.94
CA PRO A 203 -11.73 -6.44 -5.84
C PRO A 203 -10.44 -5.66 -5.53
N THR A 204 -9.61 -5.53 -6.55
CA THR A 204 -8.26 -4.96 -6.42
C THR A 204 -7.97 -4.08 -7.63
N ILE A 205 -7.40 -2.90 -7.38
CA ILE A 205 -6.72 -2.12 -8.42
C ILE A 205 -5.24 -2.44 -8.40
N LEU A 206 -4.64 -2.54 -9.58
CA LEU A 206 -3.20 -2.72 -9.72
C LEU A 206 -2.70 -2.04 -11.00
N GLY A 207 -1.48 -1.56 -10.94
CA GLY A 207 -0.81 -0.90 -12.05
C GLY A 207 -0.05 0.34 -11.61
N THR A 208 0.32 1.14 -12.59
CA THR A 208 1.15 2.33 -12.41
C THR A 208 0.35 3.58 -12.75
N ALA A 209 0.26 4.52 -11.81
CA ALA A 209 -0.19 5.88 -12.06
C ALA A 209 1.02 6.81 -12.14
N VAL A 210 0.92 7.89 -12.91
CA VAL A 210 2.02 8.84 -13.15
C VAL A 210 1.65 10.21 -12.60
N ARG A 211 2.57 10.85 -11.86
CA ARG A 211 2.40 12.25 -11.41
C ARG A 211 2.41 13.18 -12.60
N LEU A 212 1.29 13.88 -12.81
CA LEU A 212 1.17 14.97 -13.80
C LEU A 212 1.84 16.25 -13.32
#